data_522ea5660fd9644aae404e4f2ecee140
#
_entry.id   522ea5660fd9644aae404e4f2ecee140
#
_cell.length_a   1.000
_cell.length_b   1.000
_cell.length_c   1.000
_cell.angle_alpha   90.00
_cell.angle_beta   90.00
_cell.angle_gamma   90.00
#
_symmetry.space_group_name_H-M   'P 1'
#
loop_
_entity.id
_entity.type
_entity.pdbx_description
1 polymer ?
#
loop_
_entity_poly.entity_id
_entity_poly.type
_entity_poly.pdbx_seq_one_letter_code
_entity_poly.pdbx_strand_id
1 'polypeptide(L)'
;MRWALIVLAVAGIVASSLALREHYRTDASPCSINERWDCGIVNHSPYAMLFGIPVAVIGIAGYLLLGLLAALRAYAWMLPFVIVAFAFAIHLADVESMVLGVWCIYCVISLGIITIMSLLVVGTVIVESMRRTRLA
;
A
#
# COMPACT_ATOMS: atom_id res chain seq x y z
N MET A 1 -11.25 12.61 9.73
CA MET A 1 -10.53 11.33 9.70
C MET A 1 -11.01 10.40 8.57
N ARG A 2 -12.31 10.12 8.49
CA ARG A 2 -12.87 9.24 7.44
C ARG A 2 -12.47 9.64 6.02
N TRP A 3 -12.67 10.91 5.69
CA TRP A 3 -12.37 11.42 4.35
C TRP A 3 -10.88 11.37 4.00
N ALA A 4 -10.01 11.65 4.98
CA ALA A 4 -8.58 11.53 4.78
C ALA A 4 -8.18 10.09 4.44
N LEU A 5 -8.73 9.11 5.14
CA LEU A 5 -8.48 7.70 4.87
C LEU A 5 -9.04 7.26 3.51
N ILE A 6 -10.22 7.74 3.13
CA ILE A 6 -10.82 7.44 1.83
C ILE A 6 -9.95 8.01 0.69
N VAL A 7 -9.50 9.26 0.82
CA VAL A 7 -8.62 9.89 -0.17
C VAL A 7 -7.32 9.11 -0.31
N LEU A 8 -6.71 8.72 0.81
CA LEU A 8 -5.50 7.91 0.80
C LEU A 8 -5.72 6.53 0.17
N ALA A 9 -6.88 5.90 0.44
CA ALA A 9 -7.23 4.62 -0.16
C ALA A 9 -7.39 4.75 -1.68
N VAL A 10 -8.04 5.80 -2.17
CA VAL A 10 -8.17 6.08 -3.60
C VAL A 10 -6.80 6.30 -4.24
N ALA A 11 -5.94 7.09 -3.59
CA ALA A 11 -4.57 7.29 -4.06
C ALA A 11 -3.78 5.97 -4.12
N GLY A 12 -3.97 5.11 -3.14
CA GLY A 12 -3.37 3.77 -3.11
C GLY A 12 -3.87 2.87 -4.25
N ILE A 13 -5.16 2.93 -4.56
CA ILE A 13 -5.74 2.21 -5.69
C ILE A 13 -5.14 2.69 -7.01
N VAL A 14 -5.01 4.00 -7.18
CA VAL A 14 -4.39 4.58 -8.38
C VAL A 14 -2.94 4.11 -8.52
N ALA A 15 -2.15 4.21 -7.46
CA ALA A 15 -0.75 3.76 -7.46
C ALA A 15 -0.63 2.28 -7.80
N SER A 16 -1.47 1.43 -7.18
CA SER A 16 -1.49 -0.01 -7.43
C SER A 16 -1.93 -0.33 -8.85
N SER A 17 -2.89 0.41 -9.40
CA SER A 17 -3.35 0.24 -10.78
C SER A 17 -2.25 0.58 -11.79
N LEU A 18 -1.49 1.63 -11.52
CA LEU A 18 -0.34 2.01 -12.35
C LEU A 18 0.77 0.96 -12.28
N ALA A 19 1.01 0.39 -11.10
CA ALA A 19 1.96 -0.71 -10.92
C ALA A 19 1.51 -1.96 -11.67
N LEU A 20 0.21 -2.28 -11.64
CA LEU A 20 -0.36 -3.41 -12.39
C LEU A 20 -0.19 -3.21 -13.89
N ARG A 21 -0.38 -1.99 -14.38
CA ARG A 21 -0.15 -1.64 -15.77
C ARG A 21 1.30 -1.94 -16.17
N GLU A 22 2.27 -1.61 -15.32
CA GLU A 22 3.68 -1.92 -15.56
C GLU A 22 3.93 -3.43 -15.58
N HIS A 23 3.22 -4.19 -14.76
CA HIS A 23 3.35 -5.66 -14.72
C HIS A 23 3.01 -6.31 -16.09
N TYR A 24 2.01 -5.78 -16.79
CA TYR A 24 1.59 -6.29 -18.12
C TYR A 24 2.23 -5.57 -19.29
N ARG A 25 3.06 -4.57 -19.03
CA ARG A 25 3.68 -3.79 -20.08
C ARG A 25 4.82 -4.58 -20.74
N THR A 26 4.90 -4.51 -22.08
CA THR A 26 5.94 -5.18 -22.86
C THR A 26 6.99 -4.22 -23.42
N ASP A 27 6.71 -2.91 -23.41
CA ASP A 27 7.59 -1.85 -23.89
C ASP A 27 8.26 -1.11 -22.74
N ALA A 28 9.10 -0.10 -23.05
CA ALA A 28 9.79 0.68 -22.05
C ALA A 28 8.79 1.43 -21.14
N SER A 29 9.01 1.34 -19.83
CA SER A 29 8.17 2.01 -18.83
C SER A 29 8.51 3.50 -18.74
N PRO A 30 7.49 4.40 -18.61
CA PRO A 30 7.73 5.81 -18.29
C PRO A 30 8.43 6.01 -16.94
N CYS A 31 8.36 5.02 -16.05
CA CYS A 31 8.98 5.01 -14.73
C CYS A 31 10.43 4.52 -14.75
N SER A 32 10.91 4.02 -15.90
CA SER A 32 12.31 3.60 -16.10
C SER A 32 13.18 4.83 -16.36
N ILE A 33 13.56 5.53 -15.28
CA ILE A 33 14.25 6.82 -15.34
C ILE A 33 15.76 6.62 -15.39
N ASN A 34 16.30 5.71 -14.57
CA ASN A 34 17.72 5.42 -14.47
C ASN A 34 17.95 4.02 -13.88
N GLU A 35 19.21 3.69 -13.54
CA GLU A 35 19.57 2.37 -13.00
C GLU A 35 18.96 2.05 -11.64
N ARG A 36 18.55 3.07 -10.85
CA ARG A 36 17.94 2.91 -9.53
C ARG A 36 16.43 2.89 -9.56
N TRP A 37 15.82 3.55 -10.52
CA TRP A 37 14.37 3.73 -10.62
C TRP A 37 13.85 3.08 -11.89
N ASP A 38 13.36 1.87 -11.76
CA ASP A 38 12.82 1.09 -12.86
C ASP A 38 11.62 0.25 -12.42
N CYS A 39 10.43 0.76 -12.66
CA CYS A 39 9.18 0.08 -12.36
C CYS A 39 9.01 -1.22 -13.15
N GLY A 40 9.54 -1.28 -14.37
CA GLY A 40 9.45 -2.46 -15.22
C GLY A 40 10.17 -3.65 -14.61
N ILE A 41 11.41 -3.46 -14.14
CA ILE A 41 12.18 -4.53 -13.50
C ILE A 41 11.47 -5.03 -12.24
N VAL A 42 11.00 -4.14 -11.40
CA VAL A 42 10.31 -4.50 -10.15
C VAL A 42 9.02 -5.27 -10.44
N ASN A 43 8.18 -4.77 -11.35
CA ASN A 43 6.87 -5.37 -11.63
C ASN A 43 6.93 -6.62 -12.49
N HIS A 44 8.04 -6.88 -13.18
CA HIS A 44 8.27 -8.13 -13.95
C HIS A 44 9.08 -9.16 -13.16
N SER A 45 9.53 -8.83 -11.94
CA SER A 45 10.28 -9.76 -11.11
C SER A 45 9.39 -10.89 -10.56
N PRO A 46 9.99 -12.04 -10.16
CA PRO A 46 9.22 -13.10 -9.48
C PRO A 46 8.57 -12.62 -8.19
N TYR A 47 9.13 -11.59 -7.55
CA TYR A 47 8.61 -11.02 -6.30
C TYR A 47 7.35 -10.17 -6.52
N ALA A 48 7.02 -9.80 -7.76
CA ALA A 48 5.79 -9.11 -8.11
C ALA A 48 4.58 -10.06 -8.18
N MET A 49 4.78 -11.35 -7.98
CA MET A 49 3.73 -12.36 -7.97
C MET A 49 3.68 -13.04 -6.61
N LEU A 50 2.47 -13.23 -6.10
CA LEU A 50 2.22 -13.95 -4.85
C LEU A 50 1.11 -14.96 -5.10
N PHE A 51 1.40 -16.26 -4.96
CA PHE A 51 0.44 -17.34 -5.22
C PHE A 51 -0.20 -17.28 -6.61
N GLY A 52 0.58 -16.86 -7.62
CA GLY A 52 0.10 -16.73 -8.99
C GLY A 52 -0.72 -15.46 -9.27
N ILE A 53 -0.84 -14.56 -8.30
CA ILE A 53 -1.58 -13.29 -8.44
C ILE A 53 -0.59 -12.14 -8.39
N PRO A 54 -0.67 -11.16 -9.32
CA PRO A 54 0.18 -9.97 -9.24
C PRO A 54 -0.03 -9.23 -7.91
N VAL A 55 1.06 -8.84 -7.26
CA VAL A 55 1.02 -8.10 -5.99
C VAL A 55 0.21 -6.81 -6.12
N ALA A 56 0.25 -6.16 -7.28
CA ALA A 56 -0.53 -4.95 -7.54
C ALA A 56 -2.04 -5.19 -7.44
N VAL A 57 -2.54 -6.36 -7.87
CA VAL A 57 -3.96 -6.73 -7.71
C VAL A 57 -4.31 -6.88 -6.23
N ILE A 58 -3.43 -7.49 -5.45
CA ILE A 58 -3.60 -7.60 -3.99
C ILE A 58 -3.65 -6.23 -3.36
N GLY A 59 -2.79 -5.31 -3.81
CA GLY A 59 -2.79 -3.92 -3.36
C GLY A 59 -4.11 -3.20 -3.64
N ILE A 60 -4.65 -3.34 -4.85
CA ILE A 60 -5.95 -2.76 -5.22
C ILE A 60 -7.05 -3.29 -4.29
N ALA A 61 -7.13 -4.61 -4.11
CA ALA A 61 -8.12 -5.23 -3.24
C ALA A 61 -7.97 -4.75 -1.79
N GLY A 62 -6.74 -4.64 -1.30
CA GLY A 62 -6.44 -4.16 0.04
C GLY A 62 -6.88 -2.71 0.26
N TYR A 63 -6.57 -1.81 -0.67
CA TYR A 63 -7.00 -0.41 -0.57
C TYR A 63 -8.51 -0.25 -0.70
N LEU A 64 -9.17 -1.06 -1.54
CA LEU A 64 -10.64 -1.09 -1.62
C LEU A 64 -11.25 -1.47 -0.26
N LEU A 65 -10.73 -2.51 0.37
CA LEU A 65 -11.18 -2.95 1.69
C LEU A 65 -10.96 -1.86 2.75
N LEU A 66 -9.77 -1.24 2.77
CA LEU A 66 -9.47 -0.17 3.71
C LEU A 66 -10.36 1.05 3.49
N GLY A 67 -10.61 1.41 2.24
CA GLY A 67 -11.52 2.51 1.90
C GLY A 67 -12.95 2.23 2.34
N LEU A 68 -13.43 1.00 2.15
CA LEU A 68 -14.75 0.58 2.60
C LEU A 68 -14.87 0.64 4.12
N LEU A 69 -13.89 0.09 4.84
CA LEU A 69 -13.87 0.12 6.31
C LEU A 69 -13.83 1.56 6.83
N ALA A 70 -13.09 2.45 6.17
CA ALA A 70 -13.06 3.87 6.52
C ALA A 70 -14.43 4.53 6.30
N ALA A 71 -15.10 4.23 5.19
CA ALA A 71 -16.45 4.74 4.89
C ALA A 71 -17.46 4.30 5.96
N LEU A 72 -17.32 3.07 6.45
CA LEU A 72 -18.15 2.52 7.51
C LEU A 72 -17.71 2.94 8.92
N ARG A 73 -16.65 3.74 9.03
CA ARG A 73 -16.04 4.17 10.30
C ARG A 73 -15.62 3.01 11.20
N ALA A 74 -15.28 1.87 10.60
CA ALA A 74 -14.87 0.66 11.32
C ALA A 74 -13.34 0.67 11.56
N TYR A 75 -12.85 1.68 12.26
CA TYR A 75 -11.41 1.91 12.44
C TYR A 75 -10.71 0.80 13.22
N ALA A 76 -11.39 0.23 14.22
CA ALA A 76 -10.84 -0.88 14.98
C ALA A 76 -10.62 -2.11 14.09
N TRP A 77 -11.50 -2.36 13.13
CA TRP A 77 -11.35 -3.45 12.16
C TRP A 77 -10.29 -3.16 11.11
N MET A 78 -10.00 -1.88 10.83
CA MET A 78 -8.91 -1.50 9.94
C MET A 78 -7.54 -1.83 10.51
N LEU A 79 -7.41 -1.83 11.84
CA LEU A 79 -6.12 -1.95 12.52
C LEU A 79 -5.31 -3.18 12.08
N PRO A 80 -5.85 -4.43 12.14
CA PRO A 80 -5.08 -5.58 11.70
C PRO A 80 -4.72 -5.52 10.21
N PHE A 81 -5.61 -4.99 9.38
CA PHE A 81 -5.36 -4.91 7.93
C PHE A 81 -4.26 -3.89 7.59
N VAL A 82 -4.23 -2.73 8.25
CA VAL A 82 -3.16 -1.76 7.99
C VAL A 82 -1.81 -2.25 8.51
N ILE A 83 -1.80 -2.98 9.62
CA ILE A 83 -0.57 -3.57 10.16
C ILE A 83 0.01 -4.60 9.19
N VAL A 84 -0.83 -5.53 8.70
CA VAL A 84 -0.42 -6.54 7.73
C VAL A 84 0.02 -5.89 6.43
N ALA A 85 -0.73 -4.92 5.92
CA ALA A 85 -0.39 -4.20 4.69
C ALA A 85 0.93 -3.44 4.83
N PHE A 86 1.15 -2.78 5.96
CA PHE A 86 2.39 -2.06 6.24
C PHE A 86 3.59 -3.02 6.30
N ALA A 87 3.45 -4.13 7.02
CA ALA A 87 4.50 -5.14 7.12
C ALA A 87 4.86 -5.70 5.74
N PHE A 88 3.85 -5.97 4.91
CA PHE A 88 4.05 -6.45 3.55
C PHE A 88 4.72 -5.39 2.67
N ALA A 89 4.34 -4.13 2.79
CA ALA A 89 4.97 -3.03 2.06
C ALA A 89 6.45 -2.85 2.44
N ILE A 90 6.78 -2.99 3.72
CA ILE A 90 8.17 -2.97 4.18
C ILE A 90 8.95 -4.15 3.60
N HIS A 91 8.37 -5.35 3.58
CA HIS A 91 8.99 -6.51 2.97
C HIS A 91 9.29 -6.28 1.49
N LEU A 92 8.34 -5.71 0.74
CA LEU A 92 8.56 -5.38 -0.67
C LEU A 92 9.67 -4.33 -0.86
N ALA A 93 9.70 -3.32 0.00
CA ALA A 93 10.76 -2.31 -0.03
C ALA A 93 12.14 -2.93 0.25
N ASP A 94 12.21 -3.88 1.16
CA ASP A 94 13.43 -4.62 1.45
C ASP A 94 13.88 -5.43 0.23
N VAL A 95 12.96 -6.11 -0.44
CA VAL A 95 13.26 -6.85 -1.68
C VAL A 95 13.77 -5.90 -2.77
N GLU A 96 13.13 -4.76 -2.95
CA GLU A 96 13.56 -3.76 -3.95
C GLU A 96 14.98 -3.27 -3.69
N SER A 97 15.30 -2.94 -2.45
CA SER A 97 16.60 -2.37 -2.08
C SER A 97 17.72 -3.40 -2.01
N MET A 98 17.47 -4.59 -1.48
CA MET A 98 18.50 -5.58 -1.15
C MET A 98 18.64 -6.67 -2.22
N VAL A 99 17.56 -7.05 -2.87
CA VAL A 99 17.55 -8.16 -3.85
C VAL A 99 17.62 -7.63 -5.27
N LEU A 100 16.72 -6.73 -5.65
CA LEU A 100 16.62 -6.20 -6.99
C LEU A 100 17.59 -5.05 -7.26
N GLY A 101 17.90 -4.27 -6.23
CA GLY A 101 18.75 -3.07 -6.35
C GLY A 101 18.12 -1.92 -7.11
N VAL A 102 16.82 -2.00 -7.39
CA VAL A 102 16.05 -0.97 -8.11
C VAL A 102 14.75 -0.68 -7.37
N TRP A 103 14.23 0.53 -7.57
CA TRP A 103 13.02 1.00 -6.91
C TRP A 103 11.91 1.24 -7.92
N CYS A 104 10.68 0.96 -7.52
CA CYS A 104 9.49 1.32 -8.27
C CYS A 104 8.85 2.55 -7.61
N ILE A 105 8.66 3.64 -8.39
CA ILE A 105 8.02 4.87 -7.88
C ILE A 105 6.63 4.57 -7.31
N TYR A 106 5.83 3.75 -8.00
CA TYR A 106 4.48 3.41 -7.57
C TYR A 106 4.48 2.64 -6.25
N CYS A 107 5.45 1.75 -6.06
CA CYS A 107 5.60 0.99 -4.82
C CYS A 107 6.03 1.90 -3.66
N VAL A 108 6.92 2.85 -3.91
CA VAL A 108 7.36 3.84 -2.90
C VAL A 108 6.19 4.75 -2.51
N ILE A 109 5.40 5.20 -3.48
CA ILE A 109 4.19 6.00 -3.23
C ILE A 109 3.20 5.19 -2.38
N SER A 110 2.97 3.93 -2.72
CA SER A 110 2.10 3.03 -1.95
C SER A 110 2.61 2.83 -0.52
N LEU A 111 3.92 2.65 -0.35
CA LEU A 111 4.54 2.55 0.98
C LEU A 111 4.27 3.79 1.82
N GLY A 112 4.44 4.98 1.24
CA GLY A 112 4.13 6.25 1.91
C GLY A 112 2.66 6.34 2.32
N ILE A 113 1.76 5.99 1.42
CA ILE A 113 0.31 5.99 1.65
C ILE A 113 -0.06 5.06 2.81
N ILE A 114 0.40 3.80 2.78
CA ILE A 114 0.05 2.84 3.83
C ILE A 114 0.69 3.21 5.18
N THR A 115 1.86 3.82 5.17
CA THR A 115 2.50 4.34 6.39
C THR A 115 1.62 5.42 7.03
N ILE A 116 1.17 6.39 6.25
CA ILE A 116 0.29 7.46 6.75
C ILE A 116 -1.04 6.89 7.24
N MET A 117 -1.66 6.00 6.47
CA MET A 117 -2.91 5.34 6.88
C MET A 117 -2.74 4.58 8.20
N SER A 118 -1.64 3.84 8.35
CA SER A 118 -1.36 3.09 9.56
C SER A 118 -1.24 4.00 10.78
N LEU A 119 -0.52 5.11 10.65
CA LEU A 119 -0.38 6.10 11.73
C LEU A 119 -1.73 6.72 12.10
N LEU A 120 -2.55 7.07 11.11
CA LEU A 120 -3.87 7.65 11.34
C LEU A 120 -4.81 6.67 12.03
N VAL A 121 -4.83 5.41 11.58
CA VAL A 121 -5.70 4.37 12.17
C VAL A 121 -5.26 4.04 13.59
N VAL A 122 -3.98 3.84 13.83
CA VAL A 122 -3.44 3.57 15.17
C VAL A 122 -3.76 4.73 16.12
N GLY A 123 -3.52 5.96 15.67
CA GLY A 123 -3.83 7.16 16.46
C GLY A 123 -5.31 7.27 16.81
N THR A 124 -6.19 7.02 15.84
CA THR A 124 -7.65 7.05 16.05
C THR A 124 -8.10 5.99 17.05
N VAL A 125 -7.61 4.76 16.91
CA VAL A 125 -7.97 3.65 17.81
C VAL A 125 -7.47 3.93 19.24
N ILE A 126 -6.26 4.45 19.38
CA ILE A 126 -5.71 4.81 20.70
C ILE A 126 -6.57 5.91 21.36
N VAL A 127 -6.90 6.98 20.62
CA VAL A 127 -7.72 8.08 21.15
C VAL A 127 -9.11 7.60 21.57
N GLU A 128 -9.75 6.76 20.76
CA GLU A 128 -11.07 6.19 21.11
C GLU A 128 -10.99 5.30 22.34
N SER A 129 -9.95 4.48 22.44
CA SER A 129 -9.71 3.62 23.60
C SER A 129 -9.54 4.44 24.89
N MET A 130 -8.72 5.49 24.83
CA MET A 130 -8.50 6.39 25.97
C MET A 130 -9.79 7.11 26.38
N ARG A 131 -10.59 7.53 25.41
CA ARG A 131 -11.89 8.19 25.68
C ARG A 131 -12.83 7.23 26.40
N ARG A 132 -12.93 5.99 25.96
CA ARG A 132 -13.76 4.95 26.61
C ARG A 132 -13.32 4.71 28.06
N THR A 133 -12.02 4.63 28.29
CA THR A 133 -11.47 4.44 29.63
C THR A 133 -11.81 5.60 30.57
N ARG A 134 -11.78 6.84 30.07
CA ARG A 134 -12.14 8.02 30.87
C ARG A 134 -13.63 8.08 31.23
N LEU A 135 -14.49 7.52 30.38
CA LEU A 135 -15.94 7.50 30.58
C LEU A 135 -16.41 6.32 31.44
N ALA A 136 -15.56 5.31 31.58
CA ALA A 136 -15.82 4.20 32.48
C ALA A 136 -15.37 4.53 33.92
#